data_14514452682d82987b045bf5e7473215
#
_entry.id   14514452682d82987b045bf5e7473215
#
_cell.length_a   1.000
_cell.length_b   1.000
_cell.length_c   1.000
_cell.angle_alpha   90.00
_cell.angle_beta   90.00
_cell.angle_gamma   90.00
#
_symmetry.space_group_name_H-M   'P 1'
#
loop_
_entity.id
_entity.type
_entity.pdbx_description
1 polymer ?
#
loop_
_entity_poly.entity_id
_entity_poly.type
_entity_poly.pdbx_seq_one_letter_code
_entity_poly.pdbx_strand_id
1 'polypeptide(L)'
;MLAAAVAAMMLVPLGGGVASAQDRDVDPIVASQALLADPVASNGSRIVSSEIDGQYLTVQVYSAAMDATIPVRVQRPHDASEPRPVLYLVNGAGGGTDSATWWANTDVGEFLTGQNVNVVMPLGGAFSYYTDWKREDPNLGMNKWQTFFLDELPPLIDAALGTNGVQAIAANSMTATAVLQYAIARPGFYSAVAGYSGCAQTSDPIGREFVKLVVETWGGGDVRNMYGEDDDPAWVANDPVVNAEGLRGTRLFISDATGLPGLHDTLGNEFTIGEQDAALDQQGLALANQVVVGGVIEAAVHWCTTNLQTRLRELDIPATFDLQPAGTHSWGYWQDAFHRSWPLLAEELGLPQPQ
;
A
#
# COMPACT_ATOMS: atom_id res chain seq x y z
N MET A 1 1.30 17.38 -23.71
CA MET A 1 0.38 18.45 -23.36
C MET A 1 -0.65 18.07 -22.28
N LEU A 2 -0.94 16.79 -22.04
CA LEU A 2 -1.83 16.35 -20.94
C LEU A 2 -1.18 16.45 -19.55
N ALA A 3 0.13 16.21 -19.43
CA ALA A 3 0.85 16.26 -18.16
C ALA A 3 0.88 17.65 -17.49
N ALA A 4 0.86 18.73 -18.28
CA ALA A 4 0.95 20.09 -17.75
C ALA A 4 -0.36 20.61 -17.11
N ALA A 5 -1.50 19.99 -17.42
CA ALA A 5 -2.80 20.42 -16.89
C ALA A 5 -3.09 19.84 -15.50
N VAL A 6 -2.45 18.69 -15.13
CA VAL A 6 -2.67 17.98 -13.87
C VAL A 6 -1.88 18.60 -12.71
N ALA A 7 -0.73 19.23 -13.00
CA ALA A 7 0.17 19.78 -11.99
C ALA A 7 -0.33 21.06 -11.29
N ALA A 8 -1.31 21.77 -11.86
CA ALA A 8 -1.71 23.09 -11.37
C ALA A 8 -2.81 23.06 -10.27
N MET A 9 -3.40 21.91 -9.94
CA MET A 9 -4.56 21.84 -9.05
C MET A 9 -4.31 21.23 -7.65
N MET A 10 -3.08 20.85 -7.29
CA MET A 10 -2.81 20.15 -6.01
C MET A 10 -2.22 21.00 -4.89
N LEU A 11 -2.24 22.32 -4.95
CA LEU A 11 -1.81 23.19 -3.85
C LEU A 11 -3.01 23.67 -3.03
N VAL A 12 -3.58 22.81 -2.21
CA VAL A 12 -4.44 23.21 -1.09
C VAL A 12 -3.64 22.96 0.20
N PRO A 13 -3.40 23.93 1.06
CA PRO A 13 -2.71 23.72 2.32
C PRO A 13 -3.59 22.90 3.28
N LEU A 14 -3.09 21.77 3.74
CA LEU A 14 -3.71 20.90 4.71
C LEU A 14 -3.64 21.53 6.10
N GLY A 15 -4.75 22.08 6.56
CA GLY A 15 -4.97 22.41 7.97
C GLY A 15 -5.51 21.18 8.70
N GLY A 16 -4.68 20.52 9.52
CA GLY A 16 -5.08 19.34 10.24
C GLY A 16 -6.03 19.65 11.41
N GLY A 17 -7.23 19.10 11.37
CA GLY A 17 -8.10 18.94 12.53
C GLY A 17 -8.13 17.47 12.94
N VAL A 18 -7.70 17.13 14.17
CA VAL A 18 -7.81 15.78 14.73
C VAL A 18 -9.28 15.56 15.14
N ALA A 19 -10.01 14.76 14.38
CA ALA A 19 -11.31 14.27 14.85
C ALA A 19 -11.07 13.21 15.94
N SER A 20 -11.61 13.43 17.13
CA SER A 20 -11.59 12.49 18.24
C SER A 20 -12.48 11.29 17.92
N ALA A 21 -11.90 10.10 17.88
CA ALA A 21 -12.64 8.85 17.86
C ALA A 21 -13.53 8.78 19.13
N GLN A 22 -14.83 8.55 18.93
CA GLN A 22 -15.74 8.28 20.04
C GLN A 22 -15.43 6.90 20.62
N ASP A 23 -15.16 6.88 21.94
CA ASP A 23 -15.06 5.67 22.74
C ASP A 23 -16.33 4.81 22.57
N ARG A 24 -16.18 3.69 21.89
CA ARG A 24 -17.10 2.56 22.02
C ARG A 24 -16.45 1.59 22.99
N ASP A 25 -17.18 1.25 24.06
CA ASP A 25 -16.82 0.21 25.00
C ASP A 25 -16.58 -1.11 24.24
N VAL A 26 -15.33 -1.39 23.94
CA VAL A 26 -14.86 -2.69 23.47
C VAL A 26 -14.42 -3.44 24.71
N ASP A 27 -14.97 -4.61 24.96
CA ASP A 27 -14.53 -5.50 26.04
C ASP A 27 -13.00 -5.63 26.01
N PRO A 28 -12.33 -5.49 27.17
CA PRO A 28 -10.87 -5.51 27.20
C PRO A 28 -10.37 -6.88 26.74
N ILE A 29 -9.83 -6.94 25.54
CA ILE A 29 -9.11 -8.10 25.03
C ILE A 29 -7.81 -8.18 25.83
N VAL A 30 -7.77 -9.08 26.82
CA VAL A 30 -6.60 -9.34 27.65
C VAL A 30 -5.65 -10.26 26.87
N ALA A 31 -4.91 -9.72 25.92
CA ALA A 31 -3.70 -10.34 25.45
C ALA A 31 -2.52 -9.50 25.90
N SER A 32 -1.47 -10.10 26.40
CA SER A 32 -0.20 -9.41 26.62
C SER A 32 0.27 -8.87 25.27
N GLN A 33 0.22 -7.57 25.09
CA GLN A 33 0.58 -6.89 23.83
C GLN A 33 2.10 -6.60 23.77
N ALA A 34 2.83 -6.99 24.79
CA ALA A 34 4.27 -6.77 24.83
C ALA A 34 4.99 -7.55 23.71
N LEU A 35 6.06 -6.96 23.21
CA LEU A 35 6.97 -7.68 22.31
C LEU A 35 7.56 -8.89 23.03
N LEU A 36 7.61 -10.03 22.32
CA LEU A 36 8.17 -11.27 22.88
C LEU A 36 9.71 -11.25 22.90
N ALA A 37 10.33 -10.41 22.05
CA ALA A 37 11.78 -10.29 21.92
C ALA A 37 12.16 -8.90 21.41
N ASP A 38 13.44 -8.54 21.60
CA ASP A 38 14.09 -7.39 20.97
C ASP A 38 15.00 -7.90 19.82
N PRO A 39 14.44 -8.24 18.66
CA PRO A 39 15.19 -8.86 17.60
C PRO A 39 16.11 -7.88 16.89
N VAL A 40 17.22 -8.43 16.36
CA VAL A 40 18.15 -7.73 15.47
C VAL A 40 18.29 -8.56 14.21
N ALA A 41 18.00 -7.96 13.05
CA ALA A 41 18.20 -8.59 11.75
C ALA A 41 19.71 -8.74 11.43
N SER A 42 20.03 -9.61 10.47
CA SER A 42 21.43 -9.96 10.14
C SER A 42 22.27 -8.76 9.69
N ASN A 43 21.65 -7.72 9.13
CA ASN A 43 22.31 -6.48 8.71
C ASN A 43 22.39 -5.39 9.81
N GLY A 44 21.84 -5.66 11.00
CA GLY A 44 21.81 -4.71 12.13
C GLY A 44 20.53 -3.91 12.28
N SER A 45 19.54 -4.11 11.41
CA SER A 45 18.20 -3.53 11.58
C SER A 45 17.53 -4.10 12.82
N ARG A 46 16.78 -3.27 13.55
CA ARG A 46 16.22 -3.63 14.86
C ARG A 46 15.01 -2.78 15.24
N ILE A 47 14.21 -3.28 16.14
CA ILE A 47 13.21 -2.48 16.86
C ILE A 47 13.94 -1.64 17.90
N VAL A 48 13.72 -0.32 17.89
CA VAL A 48 14.39 0.61 18.83
C VAL A 48 13.46 1.07 19.96
N SER A 49 12.15 1.05 19.74
CA SER A 49 11.13 1.29 20.77
C SER A 49 9.77 0.77 20.34
N SER A 50 8.86 0.61 21.29
CA SER A 50 7.47 0.27 21.04
C SER A 50 6.55 0.99 22.02
N GLU A 51 5.36 1.31 21.54
CA GLU A 51 4.26 1.90 22.32
C GLU A 51 3.00 1.07 22.07
N ILE A 52 2.28 0.75 23.13
CA ILE A 52 1.09 -0.10 23.11
C ILE A 52 -0.13 0.74 23.46
N ASP A 53 -1.17 0.64 22.63
CA ASP A 53 -2.48 1.24 22.86
C ASP A 53 -3.58 0.24 22.52
N GLY A 54 -4.09 -0.44 23.54
CA GLY A 54 -5.09 -1.50 23.39
C GLY A 54 -4.62 -2.64 22.46
N GLN A 55 -5.35 -2.87 21.39
CA GLN A 55 -5.02 -3.85 20.34
C GLN A 55 -3.93 -3.34 19.37
N TYR A 56 -3.57 -2.08 19.47
CA TYR A 56 -2.63 -1.44 18.58
C TYR A 56 -1.24 -1.33 19.21
N LEU A 57 -0.24 -1.45 18.37
CA LEU A 57 1.16 -1.32 18.73
C LEU A 57 1.83 -0.44 17.69
N THR A 58 2.63 0.52 18.12
CA THR A 58 3.52 1.27 17.24
C THR A 58 4.95 0.89 17.58
N VAL A 59 5.68 0.31 16.66
CA VAL A 59 7.10 0.01 16.80
C VAL A 59 7.93 0.97 15.95
N GLN A 60 9.06 1.40 16.49
CA GLN A 60 10.06 2.16 15.76
C GLN A 60 11.14 1.20 15.27
N VAL A 61 11.25 1.00 13.97
CA VAL A 61 12.19 0.07 13.34
C VAL A 61 13.33 0.85 12.71
N TYR A 62 14.55 0.68 13.23
CA TYR A 62 15.74 1.16 12.55
C TYR A 62 16.05 0.26 11.36
N SER A 63 16.07 0.83 10.16
CA SER A 63 16.52 0.21 8.93
C SER A 63 18.00 0.51 8.71
N ALA A 64 18.83 -0.52 8.68
CA ALA A 64 20.25 -0.35 8.40
C ALA A 64 20.52 0.01 6.93
N ALA A 65 19.66 -0.46 6.02
CA ALA A 65 19.79 -0.15 4.58
C ALA A 65 19.46 1.32 4.26
N MET A 66 18.56 1.94 5.04
CA MET A 66 18.17 3.34 4.86
C MET A 66 18.82 4.29 5.86
N ASP A 67 19.52 3.77 6.87
CA ASP A 67 20.03 4.52 8.04
C ASP A 67 18.96 5.45 8.65
N ALA A 68 17.76 4.91 8.81
CA ALA A 68 16.58 5.66 9.23
C ALA A 68 15.69 4.84 10.17
N THR A 69 14.94 5.52 11.03
CA THR A 69 13.93 4.88 11.87
C THR A 69 12.56 5.03 11.22
N ILE A 70 11.90 3.89 11.00
CA ILE A 70 10.62 3.78 10.33
C ILE A 70 9.55 3.45 11.37
N PRO A 71 8.52 4.29 11.55
CA PRO A 71 7.35 3.94 12.35
C PRO A 71 6.57 2.82 11.67
N VAL A 72 6.20 1.80 12.43
CA VAL A 72 5.39 0.68 11.95
C VAL A 72 4.20 0.51 12.89
N ARG A 73 3.00 0.74 12.40
CA ARG A 73 1.76 0.46 13.14
C ARG A 73 1.38 -1.00 12.97
N VAL A 74 0.97 -1.61 14.07
CA VAL A 74 0.53 -3.00 14.08
C VAL A 74 -0.82 -3.08 14.78
N GLN A 75 -1.80 -3.70 14.11
CA GLN A 75 -3.01 -4.18 14.77
C GLN A 75 -2.78 -5.65 15.12
N ARG A 76 -2.87 -5.97 16.42
CA ARG A 76 -2.68 -7.33 16.91
C ARG A 76 -3.90 -8.19 16.59
N PRO A 77 -3.73 -9.52 16.49
CA PRO A 77 -4.86 -10.43 16.29
C PRO A 77 -5.87 -10.34 17.44
N HIS A 78 -7.11 -10.73 17.15
CA HIS A 78 -8.15 -10.85 18.18
C HIS A 78 -7.74 -11.82 19.29
N ASP A 79 -7.15 -12.95 18.92
CA ASP A 79 -6.60 -13.94 19.84
C ASP A 79 -5.12 -14.20 19.50
N ALA A 80 -4.23 -13.77 20.38
CA ALA A 80 -2.78 -13.95 20.28
C ALA A 80 -2.26 -15.12 21.11
N SER A 81 -3.12 -16.04 21.57
CA SER A 81 -2.71 -17.21 22.38
C SER A 81 -1.87 -18.22 21.59
N GLU A 82 -2.01 -18.20 20.25
CA GLU A 82 -1.25 -19.02 19.32
C GLU A 82 -0.53 -18.13 18.29
N PRO A 83 0.59 -18.59 17.69
CA PRO A 83 1.23 -17.88 16.60
C PRO A 83 0.27 -17.59 15.44
N ARG A 84 0.18 -16.32 15.01
CA ARG A 84 -0.75 -15.87 13.98
C ARG A 84 0.01 -15.37 12.74
N PRO A 85 -0.62 -15.44 11.55
CA PRO A 85 -0.03 -14.92 10.32
C PRO A 85 0.11 -13.39 10.33
N VAL A 86 0.77 -12.87 9.29
CA VAL A 86 0.96 -11.43 9.08
C VAL A 86 0.34 -10.99 7.75
N LEU A 87 -0.44 -9.92 7.80
CA LEU A 87 -0.82 -9.13 6.62
C LEU A 87 -0.05 -7.81 6.65
N TYR A 88 0.85 -7.62 5.70
CA TYR A 88 1.42 -6.30 5.43
C TYR A 88 0.41 -5.50 4.61
N LEU A 89 -0.05 -4.36 5.15
CA LEU A 89 -0.99 -3.47 4.48
C LEU A 89 -0.32 -2.12 4.24
N VAL A 90 0.01 -1.81 3.00
CA VAL A 90 0.89 -0.68 2.70
C VAL A 90 0.11 0.46 2.05
N ASN A 91 0.37 1.69 2.50
CA ASN A 91 -0.28 2.89 1.98
C ASN A 91 0.23 3.27 0.59
N GLY A 92 -0.55 4.07 -0.13
CA GLY A 92 -0.19 4.58 -1.46
C GLY A 92 0.89 5.67 -1.45
N ALA A 93 0.81 6.62 -2.38
CA ALA A 93 1.88 7.57 -2.68
C ALA A 93 2.33 8.44 -1.49
N GLY A 94 1.44 8.81 -0.57
CA GLY A 94 1.78 9.60 0.63
C GLY A 94 2.53 8.85 1.71
N GLY A 95 2.73 7.52 1.56
CA GLY A 95 3.48 6.71 2.53
C GLY A 95 2.82 6.59 3.90
N GLY A 96 1.59 7.05 4.06
CA GLY A 96 0.90 7.04 5.36
C GLY A 96 1.44 8.04 6.38
N THR A 97 2.25 8.99 5.96
CA THR A 97 2.79 10.07 6.81
C THR A 97 1.88 11.31 6.83
N ASP A 98 0.89 11.31 5.99
CA ASP A 98 -0.23 12.25 5.93
C ASP A 98 -1.53 11.60 6.45
N SER A 99 -2.67 12.24 6.26
CA SER A 99 -3.98 11.69 6.61
C SER A 99 -4.47 10.60 5.65
N ALA A 100 -3.79 10.38 4.53
CA ALA A 100 -4.20 9.42 3.50
C ALA A 100 -3.71 7.99 3.83
N THR A 101 -4.31 7.37 4.82
CA THR A 101 -3.99 6.01 5.28
C THR A 101 -5.20 5.08 5.23
N TRP A 102 -4.95 3.78 5.17
CA TRP A 102 -5.97 2.74 5.29
C TRP A 102 -6.82 2.92 6.57
N TRP A 103 -6.18 3.25 7.71
CA TRP A 103 -6.88 3.42 8.99
C TRP A 103 -7.72 4.68 9.06
N ALA A 104 -7.31 5.76 8.41
CA ALA A 104 -8.03 7.02 8.50
C ALA A 104 -9.18 7.12 7.50
N ASN A 105 -9.10 6.39 6.37
CA ASN A 105 -10.00 6.60 5.24
C ASN A 105 -10.81 5.36 4.86
N THR A 106 -10.73 4.28 5.65
CA THR A 106 -11.49 3.04 5.43
C THR A 106 -11.89 2.40 6.75
N ASP A 107 -12.80 1.44 6.70
CA ASP A 107 -13.19 0.61 7.84
C ASP A 107 -12.24 -0.58 8.10
N VAL A 108 -11.12 -0.66 7.39
CA VAL A 108 -10.23 -1.84 7.39
C VAL A 108 -9.76 -2.21 8.80
N GLY A 109 -9.51 -1.21 9.66
CA GLY A 109 -9.14 -1.44 11.06
C GLY A 109 -10.27 -2.12 11.85
N GLU A 110 -11.51 -1.65 11.71
CA GLU A 110 -12.70 -2.25 12.34
C GLU A 110 -12.97 -3.64 11.75
N PHE A 111 -12.95 -3.77 10.44
CA PHE A 111 -13.14 -5.03 9.72
C PHE A 111 -12.18 -6.13 10.19
N LEU A 112 -10.92 -5.78 10.45
CA LEU A 112 -9.89 -6.74 10.88
C LEU A 112 -9.83 -6.96 12.40
N THR A 113 -10.58 -6.21 13.21
CA THR A 113 -10.54 -6.30 14.69
C THR A 113 -10.86 -7.70 15.19
N GLY A 114 -11.81 -8.40 14.55
CA GLY A 114 -12.21 -9.77 14.91
C GLY A 114 -11.35 -10.88 14.28
N GLN A 115 -10.34 -10.53 13.48
CA GLN A 115 -9.55 -11.50 12.74
C GLN A 115 -8.29 -11.90 13.51
N ASN A 116 -7.87 -13.18 13.35
CA ASN A 116 -6.65 -13.69 13.98
C ASN A 116 -5.42 -13.51 13.09
N VAL A 117 -5.14 -12.25 12.74
CA VAL A 117 -4.02 -11.81 11.90
C VAL A 117 -3.30 -10.62 12.52
N ASN A 118 -1.99 -10.56 12.40
CA ASN A 118 -1.22 -9.35 12.69
C ASN A 118 -1.26 -8.46 11.43
N VAL A 119 -1.80 -7.25 11.53
CA VAL A 119 -1.79 -6.30 10.41
C VAL A 119 -0.66 -5.31 10.62
N VAL A 120 0.31 -5.31 9.73
CA VAL A 120 1.56 -4.53 9.84
C VAL A 120 1.59 -3.46 8.77
N MET A 121 1.64 -2.20 9.19
CA MET A 121 1.61 -1.03 8.30
C MET A 121 2.82 -0.13 8.58
N PRO A 122 3.90 -0.22 7.79
CA PRO A 122 4.98 0.75 7.82
C PRO A 122 4.52 2.14 7.35
N LEU A 123 5.03 3.18 7.99
CA LEU A 123 4.76 4.58 7.65
C LEU A 123 6.04 5.23 7.14
N GLY A 124 5.98 5.86 5.99
CA GLY A 124 7.14 6.46 5.32
C GLY A 124 7.19 6.05 3.84
N GLY A 125 8.24 6.44 3.15
CA GLY A 125 8.43 6.10 1.73
C GLY A 125 7.52 6.87 0.78
N ALA A 126 7.04 8.05 1.19
CA ALA A 126 6.23 8.89 0.32
C ALA A 126 6.93 9.11 -1.03
N PHE A 127 6.18 8.89 -2.12
CA PHE A 127 6.62 9.08 -3.51
C PHE A 127 7.82 8.23 -3.96
N SER A 128 8.21 7.21 -3.19
CA SER A 128 9.43 6.41 -3.43
C SER A 128 9.21 5.19 -4.34
N TYR A 129 7.98 4.89 -4.73
CA TYR A 129 7.61 3.60 -5.35
C TYR A 129 7.97 2.38 -4.52
N TYR A 130 8.34 2.58 -3.25
CA TYR A 130 8.73 1.52 -2.30
C TYR A 130 9.76 0.53 -2.89
N THR A 131 10.67 1.03 -3.72
CA THR A 131 11.73 0.25 -4.35
C THR A 131 13.12 0.64 -3.81
N ASP A 132 14.15 -0.10 -4.21
CA ASP A 132 15.53 0.22 -3.85
C ASP A 132 16.13 1.20 -4.87
N TRP A 133 16.30 2.44 -4.45
CA TRP A 133 16.90 3.47 -5.28
C TRP A 133 18.41 3.26 -5.44
N LYS A 134 18.93 3.60 -6.60
CA LYS A 134 20.37 3.53 -6.90
C LYS A 134 21.18 4.48 -6.04
N ARG A 135 20.62 5.65 -5.72
CA ARG A 135 21.29 6.72 -4.96
C ARG A 135 20.30 7.41 -4.03
N GLU A 136 20.85 8.02 -2.99
CA GLU A 136 20.11 8.95 -2.15
C GLU A 136 19.61 10.14 -2.99
N ASP A 137 18.37 10.54 -2.71
CA ASP A 137 17.74 11.70 -3.35
C ASP A 137 17.73 12.89 -2.38
N PRO A 138 18.06 14.11 -2.83
CA PRO A 138 18.10 15.28 -1.94
C PRO A 138 16.76 15.62 -1.25
N ASN A 139 15.63 15.25 -1.86
CA ASN A 139 14.30 15.55 -1.33
C ASN A 139 13.64 14.33 -0.67
N LEU A 140 13.81 13.14 -1.24
CA LEU A 140 13.16 11.90 -0.79
C LEU A 140 14.08 10.99 0.04
N GLY A 141 15.37 11.36 0.20
CA GLY A 141 16.34 10.64 1.01
C GLY A 141 16.78 9.29 0.45
N MET A 142 17.32 8.45 1.33
CA MET A 142 17.73 7.09 0.99
C MET A 142 16.52 6.15 0.99
N ASN A 143 16.24 5.55 -0.15
CA ASN A 143 15.14 4.61 -0.33
C ASN A 143 15.67 3.20 -0.61
N LYS A 144 15.47 2.27 0.32
CA LYS A 144 15.78 0.83 0.24
C LYS A 144 14.58 0.02 0.72
N TRP A 145 13.42 0.36 0.17
CA TRP A 145 12.16 -0.19 0.66
C TRP A 145 11.95 -1.65 0.29
N GLN A 146 12.43 -2.09 -0.89
CA GLN A 146 12.39 -3.52 -1.22
C GLN A 146 13.24 -4.34 -0.24
N THR A 147 14.45 -3.89 0.07
CA THR A 147 15.30 -4.48 1.11
C THR A 147 14.58 -4.47 2.47
N PHE A 148 13.93 -3.36 2.84
CA PHE A 148 13.19 -3.25 4.09
C PHE A 148 12.06 -4.29 4.19
N PHE A 149 11.22 -4.42 3.17
CA PHE A 149 10.08 -5.33 3.15
C PHE A 149 10.45 -6.81 2.97
N LEU A 150 11.60 -7.11 2.39
CA LEU A 150 12.00 -8.49 2.14
C LEU A 150 13.03 -9.02 3.15
N ASP A 151 13.93 -8.17 3.65
CA ASP A 151 15.08 -8.63 4.43
C ASP A 151 15.13 -8.11 5.87
N GLU A 152 14.57 -6.91 6.13
CA GLU A 152 14.72 -6.26 7.43
C GLU A 152 13.46 -6.42 8.30
N LEU A 153 12.31 -5.95 7.84
CA LEU A 153 11.09 -5.90 8.63
C LEU A 153 10.51 -7.29 8.98
N PRO A 154 10.38 -8.26 8.05
CA PRO A 154 9.71 -9.52 8.35
C PRO A 154 10.37 -10.31 9.49
N PRO A 155 11.69 -10.55 9.52
CA PRO A 155 12.29 -11.29 10.63
C PRO A 155 12.17 -10.57 11.98
N LEU A 156 12.11 -9.22 11.99
CA LEU A 156 11.88 -8.45 13.20
C LEU A 156 10.45 -8.63 13.70
N ILE A 157 9.46 -8.56 12.81
CA ILE A 157 8.05 -8.76 13.14
C ILE A 157 7.80 -10.20 13.60
N ASP A 158 8.34 -11.19 12.90
CA ASP A 158 8.17 -12.59 13.26
C ASP A 158 8.66 -12.88 14.68
N ALA A 159 9.87 -12.43 14.99
CA ALA A 159 10.45 -12.64 16.32
C ALA A 159 9.77 -11.79 17.42
N ALA A 160 9.42 -10.54 17.12
CA ALA A 160 8.82 -9.63 18.10
C ALA A 160 7.37 -10.00 18.42
N LEU A 161 6.60 -10.51 17.46
CA LEU A 161 5.19 -10.82 17.63
C LEU A 161 4.91 -12.31 17.79
N GLY A 162 5.89 -13.18 17.58
CA GLY A 162 5.73 -14.64 17.63
C GLY A 162 4.78 -15.14 16.54
N THR A 163 5.01 -14.75 15.30
CA THR A 163 4.13 -15.11 14.19
C THR A 163 4.32 -16.58 13.79
N ASN A 164 3.43 -17.11 12.95
CA ASN A 164 3.55 -18.47 12.42
C ASN A 164 4.40 -18.54 11.13
N GLY A 165 4.97 -17.40 10.68
CA GLY A 165 5.78 -17.31 9.46
C GLY A 165 4.98 -17.26 8.15
N VAL A 166 3.64 -17.37 8.20
CA VAL A 166 2.79 -17.20 7.03
C VAL A 166 2.49 -15.70 6.87
N GLN A 167 2.68 -15.18 5.65
CA GLN A 167 2.51 -13.74 5.41
C GLN A 167 1.95 -13.46 4.03
N ALA A 168 1.11 -12.42 3.96
CA ALA A 168 0.58 -11.84 2.73
C ALA A 168 0.84 -10.33 2.70
N ILE A 169 0.73 -9.72 1.54
CA ILE A 169 0.89 -8.28 1.37
C ILE A 169 -0.21 -7.71 0.49
N ALA A 170 -0.72 -6.54 0.89
CA ALA A 170 -1.73 -5.79 0.15
C ALA A 170 -1.35 -4.31 0.10
N ALA A 171 -1.60 -3.65 -1.03
CA ALA A 171 -1.27 -2.24 -1.19
C ALA A 171 -2.12 -1.57 -2.26
N ASN A 172 -2.27 -0.25 -2.16
CA ASN A 172 -2.99 0.55 -3.15
C ASN A 172 -2.08 1.49 -3.94
N SER A 173 -2.56 1.92 -5.11
CA SER A 173 -1.95 2.99 -5.91
C SER A 173 -0.48 2.70 -6.28
N MET A 174 0.41 3.66 -6.11
CA MET A 174 1.86 3.54 -6.34
C MET A 174 2.44 2.24 -5.76
N THR A 175 2.02 1.86 -4.56
CA THR A 175 2.59 0.74 -3.82
C THR A 175 2.08 -0.61 -4.30
N ALA A 176 0.93 -0.66 -4.98
CA ALA A 176 0.45 -1.89 -5.63
C ALA A 176 1.42 -2.37 -6.73
N THR A 177 2.19 -1.48 -7.36
CA THR A 177 3.29 -1.84 -8.24
C THR A 177 4.44 -2.52 -7.49
N ALA A 178 4.81 -1.96 -6.33
CA ALA A 178 5.92 -2.46 -5.52
C ALA A 178 5.68 -3.87 -4.97
N VAL A 179 4.45 -4.17 -4.51
CA VAL A 179 4.16 -5.51 -3.96
C VAL A 179 4.25 -6.61 -5.02
N LEU A 180 3.99 -6.30 -6.28
CA LEU A 180 4.26 -7.22 -7.39
C LEU A 180 5.76 -7.39 -7.63
N GLN A 181 6.54 -6.29 -7.54
CA GLN A 181 8.00 -6.37 -7.64
C GLN A 181 8.60 -7.24 -6.53
N TYR A 182 8.06 -7.18 -5.30
CA TYR A 182 8.50 -8.03 -4.19
C TYR A 182 8.23 -9.51 -4.44
N ALA A 183 7.05 -9.85 -4.97
CA ALA A 183 6.72 -11.23 -5.34
C ALA A 183 7.64 -11.76 -6.45
N ILE A 184 7.99 -10.92 -7.43
CA ILE A 184 8.95 -11.25 -8.50
C ILE A 184 10.36 -11.44 -7.95
N ALA A 185 10.81 -10.53 -7.07
CA ALA A 185 12.15 -10.56 -6.48
C ALA A 185 12.37 -11.76 -5.55
N ARG A 186 11.29 -12.21 -4.87
CA ARG A 186 11.34 -13.35 -3.93
C ARG A 186 10.08 -14.22 -4.06
N PRO A 187 10.01 -15.09 -5.08
CA PRO A 187 8.87 -15.97 -5.29
C PRO A 187 8.58 -16.84 -4.06
N GLY A 188 7.30 -16.91 -3.67
CA GLY A 188 6.83 -17.70 -2.52
C GLY A 188 7.10 -17.07 -1.15
N PHE A 189 7.68 -15.88 -1.07
CA PHE A 189 7.89 -15.18 0.20
C PHE A 189 6.56 -14.67 0.81
N TYR A 190 5.72 -14.09 0.00
CA TYR A 190 4.33 -13.79 0.35
C TYR A 190 3.41 -14.87 -0.22
N SER A 191 2.55 -15.46 0.61
CA SER A 191 1.57 -16.49 0.20
C SER A 191 0.53 -15.90 -0.76
N ALA A 192 0.16 -14.64 -0.54
CA ALA A 192 -0.72 -13.88 -1.42
C ALA A 192 -0.28 -12.42 -1.57
N VAL A 193 -0.59 -11.85 -2.73
CA VAL A 193 -0.37 -10.43 -3.05
C VAL A 193 -1.66 -9.82 -3.58
N ALA A 194 -2.12 -8.74 -2.95
CA ALA A 194 -3.25 -7.96 -3.42
C ALA A 194 -2.79 -6.54 -3.83
N GLY A 195 -3.07 -6.16 -5.06
CA GLY A 195 -2.77 -4.83 -5.60
C GLY A 195 -4.04 -4.11 -6.03
N TYR A 196 -4.30 -2.93 -5.46
CA TYR A 196 -5.49 -2.12 -5.75
C TYR A 196 -5.08 -0.86 -6.50
N SER A 197 -5.61 -0.66 -7.69
CA SER A 197 -5.40 0.52 -8.53
C SER A 197 -3.92 0.88 -8.75
N GLY A 198 -3.09 -0.10 -9.11
CA GLY A 198 -1.66 0.09 -9.39
C GLY A 198 -1.29 -0.12 -10.85
N CYS A 199 -0.41 0.72 -11.40
CA CYS A 199 0.14 0.52 -12.73
C CYS A 199 1.35 -0.42 -12.70
N ALA A 200 1.18 -1.67 -13.12
CA ALA A 200 2.22 -2.68 -13.11
C ALA A 200 3.26 -2.53 -14.25
N GLN A 201 3.22 -1.43 -14.99
CA GLN A 201 4.14 -1.11 -16.07
C GLN A 201 5.00 0.08 -15.69
N THR A 202 6.32 -0.08 -15.70
CA THR A 202 7.26 0.99 -15.35
C THR A 202 8.24 1.32 -16.47
N SER A 203 8.48 0.40 -17.40
CA SER A 203 9.54 0.53 -18.42
C SER A 203 9.05 1.03 -19.77
N ASP A 204 7.77 0.94 -20.08
CA ASP A 204 7.22 1.51 -21.29
C ASP A 204 7.08 3.04 -21.20
N PRO A 205 6.96 3.78 -22.35
CA PRO A 205 6.93 5.24 -22.32
C PRO A 205 5.81 5.85 -21.48
N ILE A 206 4.64 5.20 -21.39
CA ILE A 206 3.49 5.70 -20.64
C ILE A 206 3.69 5.40 -19.14
N GLY A 207 4.08 4.16 -18.80
CA GLY A 207 4.37 3.76 -17.44
C GLY A 207 5.46 4.62 -16.79
N ARG A 208 6.53 4.94 -17.54
CA ARG A 208 7.57 5.87 -17.07
C ARG A 208 7.04 7.25 -16.72
N GLU A 209 6.14 7.79 -17.55
CA GLU A 209 5.56 9.12 -17.28
C GLU A 209 4.70 9.10 -16.01
N PHE A 210 4.02 7.99 -15.68
CA PHE A 210 3.33 7.85 -14.39
C PHE A 210 4.31 7.78 -13.21
N VAL A 211 5.43 7.07 -13.36
CA VAL A 211 6.46 7.04 -12.33
C VAL A 211 7.05 8.43 -12.12
N LYS A 212 7.39 9.17 -13.20
CA LYS A 212 7.88 10.56 -13.14
C LYS A 212 6.84 11.49 -12.52
N LEU A 213 5.56 11.35 -12.85
CA LEU A 213 4.49 12.14 -12.24
C LEU A 213 4.48 12.01 -10.73
N VAL A 214 4.55 10.79 -10.21
CA VAL A 214 4.53 10.52 -8.77
C VAL A 214 5.83 10.98 -8.11
N VAL A 215 6.98 10.57 -8.63
CA VAL A 215 8.29 10.81 -8.00
C VAL A 215 8.72 12.27 -8.14
N GLU A 216 8.61 12.83 -9.34
CA GLU A 216 9.17 14.16 -9.64
C GLU A 216 8.14 15.27 -9.41
N THR A 217 6.92 15.11 -9.99
CA THR A 217 5.93 16.19 -9.94
C THR A 217 5.29 16.31 -8.56
N TRP A 218 4.94 15.18 -7.92
CA TRP A 218 4.30 15.21 -6.61
C TRP A 218 5.32 15.10 -5.46
N GLY A 219 6.34 14.26 -5.62
CA GLY A 219 7.35 14.01 -4.59
C GLY A 219 8.53 15.00 -4.62
N GLY A 220 8.74 15.70 -5.72
CA GLY A 220 9.90 16.57 -5.89
C GLY A 220 11.24 15.86 -5.96
N GLY A 221 11.24 14.53 -6.16
CA GLY A 221 12.43 13.70 -6.33
C GLY A 221 12.95 13.69 -7.77
N ASP A 222 13.90 12.82 -8.05
CA ASP A 222 14.49 12.60 -9.37
C ASP A 222 14.54 11.09 -9.67
N VAL A 223 13.77 10.64 -10.66
CA VAL A 223 13.73 9.20 -11.05
C VAL A 223 15.09 8.66 -11.47
N ARG A 224 16.05 9.52 -11.84
CA ARG A 224 17.42 9.11 -12.14
C ARG A 224 18.15 8.63 -10.88
N ASN A 225 17.77 9.08 -9.70
CA ASN A 225 18.25 8.54 -8.44
C ASN A 225 17.59 7.19 -8.12
N MET A 226 16.37 6.95 -8.62
CA MET A 226 15.64 5.69 -8.46
C MET A 226 16.13 4.63 -9.43
N TYR A 227 15.92 4.81 -10.73
CA TYR A 227 16.19 3.79 -11.76
C TYR A 227 17.26 4.17 -12.77
N GLY A 228 17.75 5.42 -12.78
CA GLY A 228 18.71 5.91 -13.78
C GLY A 228 18.03 6.64 -14.93
N GLU A 229 18.79 6.89 -16.01
CA GLU A 229 18.26 7.52 -17.23
C GLU A 229 17.22 6.62 -17.91
N ASP A 230 16.43 7.16 -18.84
CA ASP A 230 15.31 6.46 -19.47
C ASP A 230 15.68 5.15 -20.19
N ASP A 231 16.94 4.97 -20.58
CA ASP A 231 17.48 3.77 -21.21
C ASP A 231 18.17 2.82 -20.21
N ASP A 232 18.19 3.15 -18.93
CA ASP A 232 18.81 2.30 -17.91
C ASP A 232 18.02 0.98 -17.73
N PRO A 233 18.72 -0.16 -17.70
CA PRO A 233 18.08 -1.47 -17.57
C PRO A 233 17.30 -1.66 -16.26
N ALA A 234 17.50 -0.80 -15.25
CA ALA A 234 16.76 -0.88 -14.01
C ALA A 234 15.25 -0.65 -14.21
N TRP A 235 14.85 0.15 -15.20
CA TRP A 235 13.42 0.32 -15.53
C TRP A 235 12.79 -1.02 -15.93
N VAL A 236 13.44 -1.76 -16.82
CA VAL A 236 12.99 -3.09 -17.27
C VAL A 236 13.06 -4.12 -16.15
N ALA A 237 14.12 -4.09 -15.34
CA ALA A 237 14.29 -5.01 -14.23
C ALA A 237 13.21 -4.87 -13.14
N ASN A 238 12.63 -3.67 -13.01
CA ASN A 238 11.59 -3.35 -12.04
C ASN A 238 10.18 -3.23 -12.68
N ASP A 239 9.98 -3.78 -13.86
CA ASP A 239 8.67 -3.77 -14.54
C ASP A 239 7.94 -5.09 -14.31
N PRO A 240 6.83 -5.12 -13.56
CA PRO A 240 6.10 -6.36 -13.29
C PRO A 240 5.49 -7.02 -14.54
N VAL A 241 5.11 -6.26 -15.56
CA VAL A 241 4.56 -6.85 -16.80
C VAL A 241 5.66 -7.56 -17.58
N VAL A 242 6.85 -6.95 -17.66
CA VAL A 242 8.00 -7.57 -18.34
C VAL A 242 8.48 -8.82 -17.60
N ASN A 243 8.54 -8.75 -16.26
CA ASN A 243 9.05 -9.81 -15.39
C ASN A 243 7.94 -10.70 -14.82
N ALA A 244 6.76 -10.73 -15.44
CA ALA A 244 5.56 -11.40 -14.94
C ALA A 244 5.74 -12.91 -14.68
N GLU A 245 6.69 -13.58 -15.34
CA GLU A 245 7.02 -14.99 -15.06
C GLU A 245 7.41 -15.22 -13.59
N GLY A 246 8.02 -14.22 -12.93
CA GLY A 246 8.36 -14.28 -11.51
C GLY A 246 7.15 -14.30 -10.56
N LEU A 247 5.94 -14.01 -11.06
CA LEU A 247 4.69 -14.08 -10.30
C LEU A 247 4.10 -15.51 -10.25
N ARG A 248 4.68 -16.45 -10.98
CA ARG A 248 4.21 -17.83 -11.03
C ARG A 248 4.24 -18.48 -9.64
N GLY A 249 3.11 -19.05 -9.24
CA GLY A 249 2.95 -19.69 -7.94
C GLY A 249 2.51 -18.75 -6.80
N THR A 250 2.45 -17.43 -7.03
CA THR A 250 1.88 -16.47 -6.09
C THR A 250 0.38 -16.35 -6.30
N ARG A 251 -0.40 -16.37 -5.24
CA ARG A 251 -1.84 -16.05 -5.30
C ARG A 251 -2.01 -14.54 -5.46
N LEU A 252 -2.64 -14.15 -6.56
CA LEU A 252 -2.75 -12.74 -6.96
C LEU A 252 -4.21 -12.29 -6.95
N PHE A 253 -4.46 -11.13 -6.32
CA PHE A 253 -5.69 -10.35 -6.45
C PHE A 253 -5.33 -8.96 -6.97
N ILE A 254 -5.84 -8.60 -8.13
CA ILE A 254 -5.57 -7.32 -8.78
C ILE A 254 -6.90 -6.63 -9.07
N SER A 255 -7.06 -5.41 -8.58
CA SER A 255 -8.29 -4.65 -8.83
C SER A 255 -7.99 -3.25 -9.35
N ASP A 256 -8.93 -2.76 -10.14
CA ASP A 256 -9.04 -1.38 -10.56
C ASP A 256 -10.47 -1.05 -11.00
N ALA A 257 -10.66 0.20 -11.47
CA ALA A 257 -11.87 0.65 -12.11
C ALA A 257 -11.54 1.47 -13.38
N THR A 258 -12.57 1.81 -14.15
CA THR A 258 -12.37 2.47 -15.46
C THR A 258 -12.05 3.96 -15.39
N GLY A 259 -12.12 4.59 -14.23
CA GLY A 259 -12.01 6.05 -14.07
C GLY A 259 -13.31 6.82 -14.29
N LEU A 260 -14.38 6.13 -14.69
CA LEU A 260 -15.71 6.76 -14.74
C LEU A 260 -16.24 6.94 -13.31
N PRO A 261 -16.93 8.05 -13.01
CA PRO A 261 -17.56 8.25 -11.72
C PRO A 261 -18.50 7.09 -11.35
N GLY A 262 -18.44 6.63 -10.10
CA GLY A 262 -19.25 5.52 -9.60
C GLY A 262 -19.85 5.82 -8.22
N LEU A 263 -20.09 4.76 -7.43
CA LEU A 263 -20.84 4.81 -6.18
C LEU A 263 -20.27 5.80 -5.16
N HIS A 264 -18.94 5.88 -5.07
CA HIS A 264 -18.26 6.72 -4.09
C HIS A 264 -17.93 8.14 -4.62
N ASP A 265 -18.34 8.48 -5.84
CA ASP A 265 -18.11 9.79 -6.46
C ASP A 265 -19.36 10.67 -6.35
N THR A 266 -19.80 10.91 -5.11
CA THR A 266 -21.00 11.70 -4.82
C THR A 266 -20.72 12.77 -3.76
N LEU A 267 -21.48 13.87 -3.81
CA LEU A 267 -21.34 14.94 -2.82
C LEU A 267 -21.67 14.42 -1.40
N GLY A 268 -20.82 14.76 -0.42
CA GLY A 268 -21.01 14.32 0.97
C GLY A 268 -20.65 12.84 1.21
N ASN A 269 -20.01 12.20 0.25
CA ASN A 269 -19.51 10.84 0.46
C ASN A 269 -18.33 10.85 1.46
N GLU A 270 -18.34 9.90 2.40
CA GLU A 270 -17.34 9.78 3.47
C GLU A 270 -15.91 9.52 2.98
N PHE A 271 -15.77 8.98 1.77
CA PHE A 271 -14.47 8.70 1.14
C PHE A 271 -13.91 9.85 0.32
N THR A 272 -14.68 10.94 0.15
CA THR A 272 -14.15 12.13 -0.51
C THR A 272 -13.13 12.78 0.41
N ILE A 273 -11.85 12.83 -0.01
CA ILE A 273 -10.78 13.46 0.76
C ILE A 273 -11.11 14.94 0.91
N GLY A 274 -11.40 15.34 2.15
CA GLY A 274 -11.83 16.68 2.53
C GLY A 274 -12.67 16.60 3.80
N GLU A 275 -12.81 17.71 4.48
CA GLU A 275 -13.61 17.76 5.70
C GLU A 275 -15.08 17.45 5.37
N GLN A 276 -15.65 16.39 5.93
CA GLN A 276 -17.07 16.05 5.79
C GLN A 276 -17.98 17.19 6.28
N ASP A 277 -17.49 17.98 7.24
CA ASP A 277 -18.15 19.18 7.76
C ASP A 277 -17.80 20.47 6.99
N ALA A 278 -17.04 20.34 5.89
CA ALA A 278 -16.68 21.48 5.06
C ALA A 278 -17.90 22.09 4.38
N ALA A 279 -17.80 23.37 4.00
CA ALA A 279 -18.84 24.03 3.26
C ALA A 279 -19.09 23.34 1.89
N LEU A 280 -20.32 23.39 1.38
CA LEU A 280 -20.75 22.69 0.16
C LEU A 280 -19.89 23.01 -1.07
N ASP A 281 -19.34 24.21 -1.16
CA ASP A 281 -18.41 24.60 -2.23
C ASP A 281 -17.08 23.86 -2.11
N GLN A 282 -16.56 23.67 -0.93
CA GLN A 282 -15.32 22.90 -0.67
C GLN A 282 -15.54 21.41 -0.95
N GLN A 283 -16.67 20.84 -0.51
CA GLN A 283 -17.04 19.46 -0.86
C GLN A 283 -17.18 19.27 -2.37
N GLY A 284 -17.74 20.25 -3.07
CA GLY A 284 -17.85 20.26 -4.52
C GLY A 284 -16.49 20.31 -5.23
N LEU A 285 -15.53 21.06 -4.71
CA LEU A 285 -14.16 21.10 -5.24
C LEU A 285 -13.42 19.80 -4.99
N ALA A 286 -13.56 19.19 -3.82
CA ALA A 286 -12.96 17.91 -3.49
C ALA A 286 -13.50 16.80 -4.40
N LEU A 287 -14.82 16.73 -4.59
CA LEU A 287 -15.44 15.81 -5.51
C LEU A 287 -15.00 16.05 -6.97
N ALA A 288 -14.94 17.29 -7.41
CA ALA A 288 -14.46 17.61 -8.76
C ALA A 288 -13.02 17.15 -8.97
N ASN A 289 -12.15 17.34 -7.97
CA ASN A 289 -10.78 16.83 -8.01
C ASN A 289 -10.74 15.30 -8.06
N GLN A 290 -11.52 14.62 -7.23
CA GLN A 290 -11.62 13.15 -7.23
C GLN A 290 -12.10 12.62 -8.59
N VAL A 291 -13.15 13.19 -9.17
CA VAL A 291 -13.71 12.77 -10.45
C VAL A 291 -12.76 13.08 -11.61
N VAL A 292 -12.17 14.27 -11.65
CA VAL A 292 -11.32 14.68 -12.79
C VAL A 292 -9.92 14.09 -12.67
N VAL A 293 -9.24 14.32 -11.57
CA VAL A 293 -7.85 13.86 -11.39
C VAL A 293 -7.83 12.35 -11.08
N GLY A 294 -8.61 11.92 -10.10
CA GLY A 294 -8.73 10.50 -9.75
C GLY A 294 -9.26 9.65 -10.89
N GLY A 295 -10.22 10.17 -11.67
CA GLY A 295 -10.73 9.49 -12.86
C GLY A 295 -9.66 9.29 -13.94
N VAL A 296 -8.85 10.31 -14.23
CA VAL A 296 -7.76 10.20 -15.22
C VAL A 296 -6.69 9.22 -14.75
N ILE A 297 -6.32 9.25 -13.46
CA ILE A 297 -5.34 8.31 -12.89
C ILE A 297 -5.87 6.89 -13.01
N GLU A 298 -7.12 6.65 -12.60
CA GLU A 298 -7.71 5.30 -12.61
C GLU A 298 -7.89 4.74 -14.03
N ALA A 299 -8.26 5.57 -15.00
CA ALA A 299 -8.31 5.16 -16.41
C ALA A 299 -6.94 4.72 -16.94
N ALA A 300 -5.89 5.39 -16.52
CA ALA A 300 -4.52 5.02 -16.85
C ALA A 300 -4.09 3.71 -16.15
N VAL A 301 -4.45 3.55 -14.87
CA VAL A 301 -4.26 2.30 -14.13
C VAL A 301 -4.99 1.14 -14.81
N HIS A 302 -6.22 1.34 -15.24
CA HIS A 302 -7.01 0.33 -15.95
C HIS A 302 -6.31 -0.17 -17.23
N TRP A 303 -5.70 0.74 -17.98
CA TRP A 303 -4.88 0.36 -19.13
C TRP A 303 -3.68 -0.50 -18.73
N CYS A 304 -2.93 -0.12 -17.68
CA CYS A 304 -1.81 -0.91 -17.15
C CYS A 304 -2.26 -2.30 -16.67
N THR A 305 -3.37 -2.36 -15.93
CA THR A 305 -3.91 -3.62 -15.39
C THR A 305 -4.35 -4.57 -16.50
N THR A 306 -4.96 -4.03 -17.57
CA THR A 306 -5.34 -4.82 -18.74
C THR A 306 -4.11 -5.43 -19.44
N ASN A 307 -3.00 -4.71 -19.49
CA ASN A 307 -1.75 -5.23 -20.04
C ASN A 307 -1.16 -6.34 -19.13
N LEU A 308 -1.16 -6.15 -17.81
CA LEU A 308 -0.76 -7.20 -16.87
C LEU A 308 -1.66 -8.44 -17.01
N GLN A 309 -2.98 -8.26 -17.08
CA GLN A 309 -3.92 -9.37 -17.27
C GLN A 309 -3.62 -10.14 -18.56
N THR A 310 -3.39 -9.44 -19.66
CA THR A 310 -3.01 -10.03 -20.93
C THR A 310 -1.72 -10.83 -20.80
N ARG A 311 -0.71 -10.23 -20.16
CA ARG A 311 0.59 -10.87 -19.99
C ARG A 311 0.51 -12.13 -19.12
N LEU A 312 -0.24 -12.10 -18.01
CA LEU A 312 -0.42 -13.28 -17.15
C LEU A 312 -1.17 -14.40 -17.88
N ARG A 313 -2.17 -14.07 -18.71
CA ARG A 313 -2.87 -15.06 -19.56
C ARG A 313 -1.93 -15.68 -20.59
N GLU A 314 -1.08 -14.91 -21.25
CA GLU A 314 -0.07 -15.43 -22.21
C GLU A 314 0.89 -16.42 -21.55
N LEU A 315 1.17 -16.22 -20.26
CA LEU A 315 2.08 -17.06 -19.49
C LEU A 315 1.38 -18.20 -18.74
N ASP A 316 0.05 -18.35 -18.88
CA ASP A 316 -0.74 -19.30 -18.10
C ASP A 316 -0.52 -19.15 -16.57
N ILE A 317 -0.41 -17.91 -16.08
CA ILE A 317 -0.30 -17.59 -14.66
C ILE A 317 -1.69 -17.20 -14.14
N PRO A 318 -2.28 -17.98 -13.21
CA PRO A 318 -3.59 -17.67 -12.66
C PRO A 318 -3.55 -16.43 -11.76
N ALA A 319 -4.53 -15.56 -11.92
CA ALA A 319 -4.73 -14.39 -11.07
C ALA A 319 -6.21 -14.03 -11.00
N THR A 320 -6.65 -13.52 -9.86
CA THR A 320 -7.99 -12.95 -9.70
C THR A 320 -7.94 -11.48 -10.11
N PHE A 321 -8.72 -11.11 -11.11
CA PHE A 321 -8.90 -9.72 -11.55
C PHE A 321 -10.30 -9.25 -11.18
N ASP A 322 -10.37 -8.16 -10.43
CA ASP A 322 -11.59 -7.48 -10.00
C ASP A 322 -11.67 -6.10 -10.68
N LEU A 323 -12.10 -6.09 -11.95
CA LEU A 323 -12.15 -4.90 -12.78
C LEU A 323 -13.56 -4.30 -12.75
N GLN A 324 -13.69 -3.11 -12.15
CA GLN A 324 -14.97 -2.46 -11.96
C GLN A 324 -15.33 -1.54 -13.14
N PRO A 325 -16.60 -1.53 -13.60
CA PRO A 325 -17.03 -0.74 -14.75
C PRO A 325 -17.07 0.77 -14.47
N ALA A 326 -17.03 1.18 -13.20
CA ALA A 326 -17.00 2.56 -12.76
C ALA A 326 -16.27 2.66 -11.42
N GLY A 327 -15.60 3.79 -11.19
CA GLY A 327 -14.83 4.11 -10.00
C GLY A 327 -13.64 4.98 -10.36
N THR A 328 -13.26 5.86 -9.44
CA THR A 328 -12.11 6.74 -9.53
C THR A 328 -11.00 6.29 -8.58
N HIS A 329 -9.84 6.94 -8.61
CA HIS A 329 -8.69 6.63 -7.76
C HIS A 329 -8.92 7.13 -6.34
N SER A 330 -9.76 6.42 -5.55
CA SER A 330 -10.17 6.88 -4.22
C SER A 330 -10.45 5.77 -3.22
N TRP A 331 -10.49 6.15 -1.93
CA TRP A 331 -10.50 5.24 -0.79
C TRP A 331 -11.72 4.31 -0.74
N GLY A 332 -12.90 4.78 -1.12
CA GLY A 332 -14.11 3.94 -1.10
C GLY A 332 -13.99 2.71 -1.99
N TYR A 333 -13.41 2.88 -3.19
CA TYR A 333 -13.17 1.75 -4.09
C TYR A 333 -12.08 0.81 -3.58
N TRP A 334 -11.05 1.34 -2.91
CA TRP A 334 -10.01 0.50 -2.30
C TRP A 334 -10.52 -0.28 -1.10
N GLN A 335 -11.39 0.31 -0.26
CA GLN A 335 -12.08 -0.41 0.79
C GLN A 335 -12.91 -1.57 0.23
N ASP A 336 -13.75 -1.30 -0.76
CA ASP A 336 -14.56 -2.33 -1.41
C ASP A 336 -13.69 -3.44 -2.02
N ALA A 337 -12.59 -3.07 -2.68
CA ALA A 337 -11.64 -4.01 -3.26
C ALA A 337 -10.94 -4.84 -2.19
N PHE A 338 -10.57 -4.23 -1.05
CA PHE A 338 -10.00 -4.94 0.09
C PHE A 338 -10.98 -6.00 0.62
N HIS A 339 -12.24 -5.64 0.84
CA HIS A 339 -13.28 -6.58 1.28
C HIS A 339 -13.46 -7.74 0.29
N ARG A 340 -13.48 -7.46 -1.02
CA ARG A 340 -13.59 -8.52 -2.04
C ARG A 340 -12.34 -9.39 -2.15
N SER A 341 -11.17 -8.87 -1.80
CA SER A 341 -9.92 -9.64 -1.78
C SER A 341 -9.76 -10.50 -0.52
N TRP A 342 -10.45 -10.13 0.56
CA TRP A 342 -10.28 -10.75 1.87
C TRP A 342 -10.47 -12.27 1.89
N PRO A 343 -11.46 -12.87 1.21
CA PRO A 343 -11.57 -14.34 1.16
C PRO A 343 -10.31 -15.04 0.63
N LEU A 344 -9.67 -14.47 -0.42
CA LEU A 344 -8.42 -14.99 -0.96
C LEU A 344 -7.26 -14.79 0.03
N LEU A 345 -7.14 -13.61 0.62
CA LEU A 345 -6.09 -13.32 1.60
C LEU A 345 -6.24 -14.20 2.85
N ALA A 346 -7.46 -14.34 3.37
CA ALA A 346 -7.76 -15.17 4.54
C ALA A 346 -7.44 -16.66 4.28
N GLU A 347 -7.79 -17.19 3.09
CA GLU A 347 -7.44 -18.56 2.70
C GLU A 347 -5.94 -18.78 2.74
N GLU A 348 -5.14 -17.92 2.12
CA GLU A 348 -3.69 -18.04 2.03
C GLU A 348 -2.97 -17.74 3.36
N LEU A 349 -3.61 -17.02 4.25
CA LEU A 349 -3.15 -16.79 5.63
C LEU A 349 -3.58 -17.91 6.59
N GLY A 350 -4.35 -18.92 6.11
CA GLY A 350 -4.85 -20.02 6.93
C GLY A 350 -5.91 -19.59 7.95
N LEU A 351 -6.64 -18.50 7.68
CA LEU A 351 -7.71 -17.99 8.53
C LEU A 351 -9.06 -18.64 8.19
N PRO A 352 -10.01 -18.67 9.14
CA PRO A 352 -11.39 -19.06 8.84
C PRO A 352 -11.97 -18.17 7.73
N GLN A 353 -12.69 -18.79 6.80
CA GLN A 353 -13.38 -18.06 5.77
C GLN A 353 -14.48 -17.17 6.37
N PRO A 354 -14.68 -15.94 5.89
CA PRO A 354 -15.81 -15.10 6.31
C PRO A 354 -17.13 -15.84 6.04
N GLN A 355 -18.03 -15.81 7.01
CA GLN A 355 -19.36 -16.43 6.89
C GLN A 355 -20.30 -15.56 6.06
#